data_9cf836e0924b09333031317b8fd589e8
#
_entry.id   9cf836e0924b09333031317b8fd589e8
#
_cell.length_a   1.000
_cell.length_b   1.000
_cell.length_c   1.000
_cell.angle_alpha   90.00
_cell.angle_beta   90.00
_cell.angle_gamma   90.00
#
_symmetry.space_group_name_H-M   'P 1'
#
loop_
_entity.id
_entity.type
_entity.pdbx_description
1 polymer ?
#
loop_
_entity_poly.entity_id
_entity_poly.type
_entity_poly.pdbx_seq_one_letter_code
_entity_poly.pdbx_strand_id
1 'polypeptide(L)'
;FSKDTTPIEQQKAMLAQKRSVLDTVMENAKAMQRGLGKNDRAKLDEYFQGIRDIETRLAKDEQWIGVPQPKAPMPQPQEGLAGKEEIKIMYDLIVAAMQTDSTRVLTYRQPVSTLLTSIGIKVAPHDMSHYHSTMGEKLAASQQRDLVQSELLAGLLDKLKATKEADGSRLFDHVALAYGSNIRTEHNLDNCPTLLTGGGAGIKLGHNIVAPKDTPLCNTWLTLLHGIGVNVERHGDSSGVLKEIVA
;
A
#
# COMPACT_ATOMS: atom_id res chain seq x y z
N PHE A 1 17.42 1.49 2.93
CA PHE A 1 18.82 1.05 2.72
C PHE A 1 19.86 2.17 2.93
N SER A 2 19.45 3.30 3.47
CA SER A 2 20.38 4.37 3.89
C SER A 2 21.23 3.85 5.03
N LYS A 3 22.55 3.94 4.92
CA LYS A 3 23.44 3.64 6.04
C LYS A 3 23.33 4.78 7.05
N ASP A 4 22.59 4.56 8.12
CA ASP A 4 22.70 5.42 9.29
C ASP A 4 24.06 5.16 9.94
N THR A 5 24.96 6.13 9.80
CA THR A 5 26.32 6.07 10.35
C THR A 5 26.39 6.60 11.77
N THR A 6 25.27 7.01 12.35
CA THR A 6 25.20 7.51 13.73
C THR A 6 25.60 6.40 14.72
N PRO A 7 26.53 6.64 15.64
CA PRO A 7 26.92 5.66 16.64
C PRO A 7 25.71 5.15 17.44
N ILE A 8 25.68 3.84 17.75
CA ILE A 8 24.58 3.18 18.45
C ILE A 8 24.22 3.89 19.75
N GLU A 9 25.20 4.31 20.53
CA GLU A 9 24.97 5.03 21.78
C GLU A 9 24.29 6.39 21.57
N GLN A 10 24.60 7.07 20.46
CA GLN A 10 23.96 8.33 20.09
C GLN A 10 22.51 8.10 19.63
N GLN A 11 22.25 7.04 18.86
CA GLN A 11 20.89 6.65 18.48
C GLN A 11 20.03 6.36 19.71
N LYS A 12 20.55 5.60 20.66
CA LYS A 12 19.88 5.32 21.94
C LYS A 12 19.58 6.59 22.74
N ALA A 13 20.58 7.48 22.83
CA ALA A 13 20.42 8.75 23.53
C ALA A 13 19.33 9.63 22.88
N MET A 14 19.28 9.70 21.55
CA MET A 14 18.23 10.41 20.83
C MET A 14 16.83 9.83 21.08
N LEU A 15 16.69 8.50 21.12
CA LEU A 15 15.41 7.86 21.44
C LEU A 15 15.00 8.10 22.89
N ALA A 16 15.93 8.03 23.83
CA ALA A 16 15.67 8.35 25.22
C ALA A 16 15.19 9.80 25.40
N GLN A 17 15.81 10.73 24.69
CA GLN A 17 15.38 12.15 24.69
C GLN A 17 13.96 12.31 24.12
N LYS A 18 13.63 11.65 23.00
CA LYS A 18 12.27 11.69 22.43
C LYS A 18 11.24 11.14 23.41
N ARG A 19 11.54 10.03 24.12
CA ARG A 19 10.64 9.47 25.16
C ARG A 19 10.44 10.46 26.30
N SER A 20 11.50 11.07 26.83
CA SER A 20 11.41 12.05 27.90
C SER A 20 10.52 13.24 27.54
N VAL A 21 10.54 13.71 26.29
CA VAL A 21 9.64 14.76 25.83
C VAL A 21 8.18 14.28 25.80
N LEU A 22 7.93 13.05 25.30
CA LEU A 22 6.59 12.48 25.29
C LEU A 22 6.01 12.30 26.68
N ASP A 23 6.80 11.79 27.63
CA ASP A 23 6.39 11.64 29.03
C ASP A 23 5.95 12.99 29.63
N THR A 24 6.74 14.03 29.42
CA THR A 24 6.40 15.40 29.90
C THR A 24 5.12 15.92 29.28
N VAL A 25 4.92 15.71 27.98
CA VAL A 25 3.70 16.12 27.27
C VAL A 25 2.49 15.36 27.80
N MET A 26 2.63 14.05 28.05
CA MET A 26 1.55 13.22 28.61
C MET A 26 1.15 13.65 30.03
N GLU A 27 2.10 13.97 30.90
CA GLU A 27 1.81 14.46 32.26
C GLU A 27 1.05 15.77 32.23
N ASN A 28 1.50 16.73 31.42
CA ASN A 28 0.84 18.01 31.25
C ASN A 28 -0.60 17.86 30.71
N ALA A 29 -0.77 17.02 29.70
CA ALA A 29 -2.07 16.79 29.10
C ALA A 29 -3.06 16.08 30.05
N LYS A 30 -2.59 15.10 30.85
CA LYS A 30 -3.39 14.47 31.92
C LYS A 30 -3.81 15.47 33.01
N ALA A 31 -2.94 16.42 33.34
CA ALA A 31 -3.27 17.47 34.29
C ALA A 31 -4.38 18.40 33.74
N MET A 32 -4.32 18.75 32.47
CA MET A 32 -5.35 19.55 31.79
C MET A 32 -6.72 18.85 31.71
N GLN A 33 -6.74 17.53 31.54
CA GLN A 33 -7.98 16.75 31.39
C GLN A 33 -8.94 16.89 32.57
N ARG A 34 -8.45 17.19 33.77
CA ARG A 34 -9.25 17.28 35.00
C ARG A 34 -10.26 18.45 34.99
N GLY A 35 -9.98 19.50 34.22
CA GLY A 35 -10.84 20.71 34.14
C GLY A 35 -11.72 20.79 32.89
N LEU A 36 -11.67 19.79 31.98
CA LEU A 36 -12.31 19.87 30.67
C LEU A 36 -13.73 19.32 30.65
N GLY A 37 -14.57 19.87 29.77
CA GLY A 37 -15.88 19.33 29.42
C GLY A 37 -15.81 18.04 28.62
N LYS A 38 -16.95 17.36 28.42
CA LYS A 38 -17.03 16.06 27.76
C LYS A 38 -16.42 16.03 26.34
N ASN A 39 -16.72 17.05 25.53
CA ASN A 39 -16.25 17.14 24.16
C ASN A 39 -14.74 17.39 24.07
N ASP A 40 -14.21 18.23 24.96
CA ASP A 40 -12.78 18.53 24.98
C ASP A 40 -11.97 17.35 25.52
N ARG A 41 -12.54 16.57 26.45
CA ARG A 41 -11.94 15.30 26.88
C ARG A 41 -11.83 14.31 25.73
N ALA A 42 -12.86 14.16 24.89
CA ALA A 42 -12.80 13.25 23.75
C ALA A 42 -11.69 13.65 22.76
N LYS A 43 -11.51 14.95 22.48
CA LYS A 43 -10.40 15.42 21.65
C LYS A 43 -9.03 15.17 22.27
N LEU A 44 -8.94 15.32 23.59
CA LEU A 44 -7.70 15.06 24.30
C LEU A 44 -7.38 13.55 24.33
N ASP A 45 -8.39 12.68 24.37
CA ASP A 45 -8.21 11.22 24.26
C ASP A 45 -7.69 10.82 22.87
N GLU A 46 -8.16 11.45 21.79
CA GLU A 46 -7.58 11.28 20.44
C GLU A 46 -6.10 11.72 20.39
N TYR A 47 -5.77 12.83 21.04
CA TYR A 47 -4.40 13.29 21.17
C TYR A 47 -3.52 12.30 21.94
N PHE A 48 -4.01 11.73 23.04
CA PHE A 48 -3.32 10.68 23.78
C PHE A 48 -3.11 9.43 22.94
N GLN A 49 -4.08 9.05 22.11
CA GLN A 49 -3.91 7.94 21.20
C GLN A 49 -2.76 8.22 20.21
N GLY A 50 -2.68 9.42 19.65
CA GLY A 50 -1.57 9.83 18.79
C GLY A 50 -0.20 9.73 19.48
N ILE A 51 -0.12 10.12 20.75
CA ILE A 51 1.13 9.97 21.54
C ILE A 51 1.49 8.49 21.73
N ARG A 52 0.52 7.60 22.05
CA ARG A 52 0.75 6.17 22.19
C ARG A 52 1.24 5.53 20.90
N ASP A 53 0.72 5.98 19.76
CA ASP A 53 1.17 5.52 18.45
C ASP A 53 2.64 5.89 18.19
N ILE A 54 3.06 7.11 18.62
CA ILE A 54 4.46 7.54 18.56
C ILE A 54 5.33 6.71 19.50
N GLU A 55 4.90 6.44 20.73
CA GLU A 55 5.62 5.60 21.70
C GLU A 55 5.82 4.18 21.14
N THR A 56 4.78 3.61 20.53
CA THR A 56 4.84 2.30 19.88
C THR A 56 5.85 2.30 18.74
N ARG A 57 5.90 3.38 17.94
CA ARG A 57 6.88 3.54 16.88
C ARG A 57 8.30 3.64 17.43
N LEU A 58 8.53 4.45 18.47
CA LEU A 58 9.84 4.57 19.12
C LEU A 58 10.33 3.24 19.69
N ALA A 59 9.42 2.44 20.28
CA ALA A 59 9.75 1.11 20.77
C ALA A 59 10.17 0.14 19.66
N LYS A 60 9.54 0.25 18.48
CA LYS A 60 9.96 -0.51 17.29
C LYS A 60 11.31 -0.04 16.77
N ASP A 61 11.52 1.28 16.67
CA ASP A 61 12.80 1.86 16.22
C ASP A 61 13.95 1.39 17.12
N GLU A 62 13.72 1.30 18.44
CA GLU A 62 14.73 0.80 19.40
C GLU A 62 15.12 -0.66 19.12
N GLN A 63 14.17 -1.51 18.73
CA GLN A 63 14.45 -2.91 18.38
C GLN A 63 15.37 -3.03 17.16
N TRP A 64 15.39 -2.02 16.28
CA TRP A 64 16.23 -1.98 15.09
C TRP A 64 17.62 -1.41 15.33
N ILE A 65 17.89 -0.79 16.51
CA ILE A 65 19.22 -0.29 16.84
C ILE A 65 20.22 -1.46 16.93
N GLY A 66 21.26 -1.38 16.11
CA GLY A 66 22.30 -2.40 16.06
C GLY A 66 21.92 -3.67 15.28
N VAL A 67 20.71 -3.76 14.74
CA VAL A 67 20.36 -4.84 13.83
C VAL A 67 21.04 -4.58 12.49
N PRO A 68 21.82 -5.54 11.96
CA PRO A 68 22.44 -5.39 10.65
C PRO A 68 21.38 -5.15 9.58
N GLN A 69 21.55 -4.06 8.84
CA GLN A 69 20.64 -3.79 7.71
C GLN A 69 20.81 -4.88 6.64
N PRO A 70 19.70 -5.36 6.07
CA PRO A 70 19.77 -6.32 4.98
C PRO A 70 20.51 -5.70 3.79
N LYS A 71 21.29 -6.52 3.10
CA LYS A 71 21.95 -6.09 1.86
C LYS A 71 20.89 -5.75 0.82
N ALA A 72 20.99 -4.56 0.22
CA ALA A 72 20.08 -4.16 -0.83
C ALA A 72 20.14 -5.18 -1.99
N PRO A 73 19.02 -5.77 -2.42
CA PRO A 73 19.00 -6.77 -3.49
C PRO A 73 19.15 -6.16 -4.89
N MET A 74 19.18 -4.83 -4.97
CA MET A 74 19.31 -4.07 -6.21
C MET A 74 20.21 -2.84 -6.01
N PRO A 75 20.81 -2.29 -7.08
CA PRO A 75 21.57 -1.04 -7.01
C PRO A 75 20.64 0.14 -6.66
N GLN A 76 21.26 1.23 -6.19
CA GLN A 76 20.54 2.48 -5.94
C GLN A 76 19.86 2.95 -7.24
N PRO A 77 18.55 3.26 -7.20
CA PRO A 77 17.84 3.80 -8.36
C PRO A 77 18.45 5.12 -8.84
N GLN A 78 18.35 5.35 -10.16
CA GLN A 78 18.69 6.64 -10.75
C GLN A 78 17.64 7.68 -10.35
N GLU A 79 18.09 8.92 -10.15
CA GLU A 79 17.20 10.05 -9.91
C GLU A 79 16.53 10.53 -11.20
N GLY A 80 15.36 11.18 -11.07
CA GLY A 80 14.66 11.83 -12.19
C GLY A 80 13.93 10.90 -13.15
N LEU A 81 13.76 9.63 -12.80
CA LEU A 81 12.94 8.71 -13.58
C LEU A 81 11.48 9.15 -13.59
N ALA A 82 10.80 8.96 -14.73
CA ALA A 82 9.40 9.33 -14.89
C ALA A 82 8.64 8.30 -15.75
N GLY A 83 7.31 8.26 -15.59
CA GLY A 83 6.44 7.44 -16.40
C GLY A 83 6.72 5.95 -16.29
N LYS A 84 6.90 5.26 -17.42
CA LYS A 84 7.13 3.80 -17.43
C LYS A 84 8.35 3.40 -16.60
N GLU A 85 9.43 4.14 -16.69
CA GLU A 85 10.69 3.80 -15.99
C GLU A 85 10.56 4.04 -14.48
N GLU A 86 9.85 5.08 -14.06
CA GLU A 86 9.50 5.31 -12.65
C GLU A 86 8.65 4.15 -12.10
N ILE A 87 7.64 3.69 -12.83
CA ILE A 87 6.79 2.58 -12.39
C ILE A 87 7.61 1.28 -12.28
N LYS A 88 8.48 1.00 -13.23
CA LYS A 88 9.34 -0.19 -13.21
C LYS A 88 10.24 -0.20 -11.97
N ILE A 89 10.92 0.93 -11.69
CA ILE A 89 11.81 1.02 -10.54
C ILE A 89 11.05 0.96 -9.21
N MET A 90 9.85 1.53 -9.15
CA MET A 90 9.00 1.39 -7.96
C MET A 90 8.57 -0.07 -7.74
N TYR A 91 8.31 -0.83 -8.79
CA TYR A 91 8.04 -2.26 -8.69
C TYR A 91 9.27 -3.04 -8.22
N ASP A 92 10.48 -2.66 -8.66
CA ASP A 92 11.73 -3.25 -8.15
C ASP A 92 11.92 -2.95 -6.66
N LEU A 93 11.64 -1.73 -6.23
CA LEU A 93 11.70 -1.33 -4.83
C LEU A 93 10.65 -2.06 -3.97
N ILE A 94 9.45 -2.30 -4.49
CA ILE A 94 8.41 -3.10 -3.83
C ILE A 94 8.92 -4.52 -3.58
N VAL A 95 9.48 -5.18 -4.60
CA VAL A 95 10.05 -6.52 -4.46
C VAL A 95 11.22 -6.52 -3.47
N ALA A 96 12.12 -5.54 -3.58
CA ALA A 96 13.26 -5.40 -2.68
C ALA A 96 12.85 -5.20 -1.21
N ALA A 97 11.81 -4.39 -0.96
CA ALA A 97 11.28 -4.14 0.38
C ALA A 97 10.67 -5.40 1.00
N MET A 98 10.00 -6.23 0.21
CA MET A 98 9.48 -7.52 0.66
C MET A 98 10.61 -8.53 0.92
N GLN A 99 11.59 -8.66 0.01
CA GLN A 99 12.73 -9.57 0.18
C GLN A 99 13.55 -9.29 1.44
N THR A 100 13.58 -8.04 1.88
CA THR A 100 14.34 -7.60 3.06
C THR A 100 13.48 -7.50 4.30
N ASP A 101 12.20 -7.90 4.22
CA ASP A 101 11.19 -7.74 5.29
C ASP A 101 11.14 -6.32 5.88
N SER A 102 11.48 -5.32 5.06
CA SER A 102 11.42 -3.90 5.46
C SER A 102 9.99 -3.44 5.69
N THR A 103 9.03 -4.04 5.00
CA THR A 103 7.59 -3.89 5.22
C THR A 103 6.84 -5.07 4.64
N ARG A 104 5.69 -5.39 5.23
CA ARG A 104 4.77 -6.44 4.76
C ARG A 104 3.49 -5.89 4.16
N VAL A 105 3.28 -4.57 4.23
CA VAL A 105 2.11 -3.89 3.65
C VAL A 105 2.60 -2.73 2.81
N LEU A 106 2.18 -2.71 1.55
CA LEU A 106 2.58 -1.71 0.56
C LEU A 106 1.35 -1.22 -0.20
N THR A 107 1.30 0.07 -0.42
CA THR A 107 0.36 0.69 -1.35
C THR A 107 1.14 1.55 -2.33
N TYR A 108 0.76 1.49 -3.60
CA TYR A 108 1.39 2.29 -4.64
C TYR A 108 0.36 2.85 -5.61
N ARG A 109 0.36 4.16 -5.77
CA ARG A 109 -0.43 4.85 -6.77
C ARG A 109 0.45 5.19 -7.96
N GLN A 110 0.15 4.63 -9.13
CA GLN A 110 0.91 4.91 -10.35
C GLN A 110 0.78 6.37 -10.80
N PRO A 111 1.87 7.01 -11.28
CA PRO A 111 1.86 8.37 -11.79
C PRO A 111 1.26 8.41 -13.21
N VAL A 112 -0.03 8.74 -13.32
CA VAL A 112 -0.73 8.68 -14.61
C VAL A 112 -0.22 9.73 -15.60
N SER A 113 -0.01 10.99 -15.18
CA SER A 113 0.40 12.08 -16.08
C SER A 113 1.73 11.80 -16.76
N THR A 114 2.76 11.41 -15.99
CA THR A 114 4.09 11.09 -16.53
C THR A 114 4.07 9.79 -17.34
N LEU A 115 3.23 8.82 -16.97
CA LEU A 115 3.01 7.61 -17.76
C LEU A 115 2.48 7.96 -19.16
N LEU A 116 1.40 8.76 -19.25
CA LEU A 116 0.82 9.15 -20.54
C LEU A 116 1.85 9.84 -21.42
N THR A 117 2.61 10.77 -20.86
CA THR A 117 3.69 11.46 -21.57
C THR A 117 4.74 10.46 -22.09
N SER A 118 5.14 9.48 -21.28
CA SER A 118 6.17 8.50 -21.64
C SER A 118 5.75 7.52 -22.74
N ILE A 119 4.46 7.41 -23.02
CA ILE A 119 3.88 6.56 -24.09
C ILE A 119 3.30 7.37 -25.24
N GLY A 120 3.59 8.68 -25.28
CA GLY A 120 3.22 9.55 -26.40
C GLY A 120 1.76 10.01 -26.40
N ILE A 121 1.00 9.80 -25.33
CA ILE A 121 -0.38 10.27 -25.20
C ILE A 121 -0.37 11.73 -24.76
N LYS A 122 -1.07 12.58 -25.52
CA LYS A 122 -1.18 14.03 -25.27
C LYS A 122 -2.47 14.42 -24.57
N VAL A 123 -3.45 13.52 -24.49
CA VAL A 123 -4.72 13.76 -23.81
C VAL A 123 -4.46 13.89 -22.31
N ALA A 124 -5.02 14.91 -21.67
CA ALA A 124 -4.88 15.09 -20.24
C ALA A 124 -5.53 13.93 -19.46
N PRO A 125 -4.96 13.46 -18.32
CA PRO A 125 -5.46 12.30 -17.59
C PRO A 125 -6.94 12.39 -17.23
N HIS A 126 -7.39 13.56 -16.78
CA HIS A 126 -8.78 13.78 -16.41
C HIS A 126 -9.70 13.71 -17.65
N ASP A 127 -9.35 14.40 -18.72
CA ASP A 127 -10.15 14.39 -19.96
C ASP A 127 -10.22 12.99 -20.57
N MET A 128 -9.12 12.23 -20.49
CA MET A 128 -9.09 10.85 -20.94
C MET A 128 -10.06 9.97 -20.14
N SER A 129 -10.25 10.21 -18.84
CA SER A 129 -11.16 9.42 -18.00
C SER A 129 -12.65 9.63 -18.34
N HIS A 130 -12.98 10.70 -19.07
CA HIS A 130 -14.32 11.01 -19.58
C HIS A 130 -14.46 10.61 -21.04
N TYR A 131 -14.40 9.32 -21.34
CA TYR A 131 -14.60 8.79 -22.70
C TYR A 131 -15.93 8.06 -22.84
N HIS A 132 -16.49 8.14 -24.06
CA HIS A 132 -17.61 7.33 -24.50
C HIS A 132 -17.20 6.48 -25.70
N SER A 133 -18.04 5.52 -26.09
CA SER A 133 -17.80 4.69 -27.27
C SER A 133 -17.61 5.47 -28.56
N THR A 134 -18.13 6.71 -28.63
CA THR A 134 -18.02 7.62 -29.79
C THR A 134 -16.84 8.58 -29.73
N MET A 135 -16.13 8.66 -28.62
CA MET A 135 -14.95 9.55 -28.44
C MET A 135 -13.65 8.80 -28.76
N GLY A 136 -13.38 8.60 -30.07
CA GLY A 136 -12.31 7.75 -30.57
C GLY A 136 -10.92 8.02 -29.95
N GLU A 137 -10.49 9.29 -29.88
CA GLU A 137 -9.17 9.63 -29.34
C GLU A 137 -9.04 9.33 -27.83
N LYS A 138 -10.00 9.74 -27.02
CA LYS A 138 -10.00 9.51 -25.57
C LYS A 138 -10.09 8.03 -25.24
N LEU A 139 -10.94 7.29 -25.95
CA LEU A 139 -11.08 5.85 -25.80
C LEU A 139 -9.78 5.13 -26.16
N ALA A 140 -9.19 5.46 -27.32
CA ALA A 140 -7.93 4.88 -27.77
C ALA A 140 -6.80 5.17 -26.77
N ALA A 141 -6.70 6.39 -26.26
CA ALA A 141 -5.73 6.78 -25.24
C ALA A 141 -5.92 5.98 -23.93
N SER A 142 -7.17 5.79 -23.49
CA SER A 142 -7.47 4.99 -22.30
C SER A 142 -7.08 3.52 -22.51
N GLN A 143 -7.42 2.93 -23.65
CA GLN A 143 -7.05 1.55 -23.97
C GLN A 143 -5.54 1.35 -24.06
N GLN A 144 -4.81 2.29 -24.67
CA GLN A 144 -3.35 2.23 -24.74
C GLN A 144 -2.72 2.35 -23.35
N ARG A 145 -3.22 3.24 -22.47
CA ARG A 145 -2.79 3.31 -21.08
C ARG A 145 -3.03 1.99 -20.35
N ASP A 146 -4.22 1.43 -20.45
CA ASP A 146 -4.59 0.20 -19.75
C ASP A 146 -3.73 -0.98 -20.21
N LEU A 147 -3.42 -1.07 -21.50
CA LEU A 147 -2.50 -2.08 -22.03
C LEU A 147 -1.12 -1.93 -21.42
N VAL A 148 -0.55 -0.73 -21.43
CA VAL A 148 0.80 -0.49 -20.88
C VAL A 148 0.84 -0.74 -19.36
N GLN A 149 -0.21 -0.33 -18.63
CA GLN A 149 -0.30 -0.60 -17.20
C GLN A 149 -0.39 -2.11 -16.91
N SER A 150 -1.11 -2.85 -17.74
CA SER A 150 -1.21 -4.32 -17.63
C SER A 150 0.12 -5.01 -17.92
N GLU A 151 0.86 -4.55 -18.93
CA GLU A 151 2.22 -5.03 -19.24
C GLU A 151 3.19 -4.76 -18.07
N LEU A 152 3.14 -3.58 -17.49
CA LEU A 152 3.96 -3.24 -16.32
C LEU A 152 3.61 -4.11 -15.12
N LEU A 153 2.31 -4.34 -14.87
CA LEU A 153 1.86 -5.26 -13.81
C LEU A 153 2.33 -6.68 -14.06
N ALA A 154 2.24 -7.18 -15.29
CA ALA A 154 2.76 -8.51 -15.66
C ALA A 154 4.25 -8.62 -15.31
N GLY A 155 5.04 -7.58 -15.62
CA GLY A 155 6.44 -7.51 -15.23
C GLY A 155 6.68 -7.59 -13.71
N LEU A 156 5.82 -6.98 -12.89
CA LEU A 156 5.87 -7.14 -11.44
C LEU A 156 5.57 -8.59 -11.03
N LEU A 157 4.53 -9.19 -11.60
CA LEU A 157 4.16 -10.58 -11.30
C LEU A 157 5.27 -11.55 -11.66
N ASP A 158 5.96 -11.34 -12.79
CA ASP A 158 7.11 -12.15 -13.20
C ASP A 158 8.26 -12.03 -12.19
N LYS A 159 8.55 -10.82 -11.70
CA LYS A 159 9.56 -10.60 -10.65
C LYS A 159 9.19 -11.32 -9.36
N LEU A 160 7.94 -11.20 -8.90
CA LEU A 160 7.47 -11.91 -7.70
C LEU A 160 7.58 -13.43 -7.83
N LYS A 161 7.29 -13.97 -9.03
CA LYS A 161 7.42 -15.41 -9.34
C LYS A 161 8.88 -15.87 -9.45
N ALA A 162 9.77 -15.00 -9.94
CA ALA A 162 11.19 -15.29 -10.06
C ALA A 162 11.94 -15.20 -8.73
N THR A 163 11.46 -14.37 -7.81
CA THR A 163 12.05 -14.15 -6.49
C THR A 163 11.79 -15.34 -5.59
N LYS A 164 12.88 -15.88 -5.00
CA LYS A 164 12.83 -17.03 -4.07
C LYS A 164 12.98 -16.58 -2.64
N GLU A 165 12.20 -17.19 -1.77
CA GLU A 165 12.32 -17.13 -0.31
C GLU A 165 13.41 -18.10 0.18
N ALA A 166 13.79 -17.99 1.45
CA ALA A 166 14.83 -18.83 2.05
C ALA A 166 14.49 -20.33 2.03
N ASP A 167 13.22 -20.69 2.05
CA ASP A 167 12.70 -22.05 1.97
C ASP A 167 12.59 -22.60 0.52
N GLY A 168 12.93 -21.76 -0.48
CA GLY A 168 12.85 -22.08 -1.89
C GLY A 168 11.49 -21.84 -2.55
N SER A 169 10.47 -21.48 -1.79
CA SER A 169 9.17 -21.04 -2.32
C SER A 169 9.31 -19.70 -3.10
N ARG A 170 8.28 -19.31 -3.82
CA ARG A 170 8.29 -18.04 -4.54
C ARG A 170 7.70 -16.94 -3.67
N LEU A 171 8.24 -15.73 -3.72
CA LEU A 171 7.64 -14.57 -3.05
C LEU A 171 6.17 -14.40 -3.46
N PHE A 172 5.84 -14.68 -4.72
CA PHE A 172 4.47 -14.68 -5.24
C PHE A 172 3.50 -15.56 -4.44
N ASP A 173 3.97 -16.69 -3.90
CA ASP A 173 3.13 -17.64 -3.16
C ASP A 173 2.70 -17.09 -1.79
N HIS A 174 3.40 -16.07 -1.30
CA HIS A 174 3.16 -15.44 0.00
C HIS A 174 2.55 -14.03 -0.08
N VAL A 175 2.39 -13.48 -1.27
CA VAL A 175 1.84 -12.13 -1.50
C VAL A 175 0.36 -12.21 -1.81
N ALA A 176 -0.44 -11.33 -1.20
CA ALA A 176 -1.78 -10.98 -1.64
C ALA A 176 -1.72 -9.61 -2.33
N LEU A 177 -1.95 -9.57 -3.64
CA LEU A 177 -1.88 -8.38 -4.46
C LEU A 177 -3.26 -8.03 -5.00
N ALA A 178 -3.69 -6.80 -4.75
CA ALA A 178 -4.86 -6.21 -5.38
C ALA A 178 -4.42 -5.08 -6.32
N TYR A 179 -4.95 -5.05 -7.53
CA TYR A 179 -4.68 -4.03 -8.53
C TYR A 179 -5.98 -3.59 -9.20
N GLY A 180 -6.18 -2.29 -9.30
CA GLY A 180 -7.38 -1.74 -9.90
C GLY A 180 -7.63 -0.30 -9.49
N SER A 181 -8.86 0.12 -9.64
CA SER A 181 -9.35 1.44 -9.23
C SER A 181 -10.72 1.30 -8.57
N ASN A 182 -11.02 2.20 -7.66
CA ASN A 182 -12.34 2.33 -7.06
C ASN A 182 -13.30 3.22 -7.87
N ILE A 183 -12.82 3.78 -8.97
CA ILE A 183 -13.61 4.55 -9.94
C ILE A 183 -13.28 4.11 -11.35
N ARG A 184 -14.27 4.14 -12.24
CA ARG A 184 -14.10 3.94 -13.68
C ARG A 184 -14.50 5.21 -14.46
N THR A 185 -14.65 5.10 -15.75
CA THR A 185 -15.06 6.18 -16.66
C THR A 185 -16.15 7.06 -16.05
N GLU A 186 -15.99 8.39 -16.19
CA GLU A 186 -16.95 9.40 -15.72
C GLU A 186 -17.24 9.34 -14.22
N HIS A 187 -16.25 8.95 -13.43
CA HIS A 187 -16.36 8.84 -11.98
C HIS A 187 -17.42 7.82 -11.49
N ASN A 188 -17.81 6.89 -12.35
CA ASN A 188 -18.72 5.81 -11.95
C ASN A 188 -18.06 4.92 -10.91
N LEU A 189 -18.83 4.56 -9.88
CA LEU A 189 -18.38 3.67 -8.79
C LEU A 189 -18.81 2.22 -9.00
N ASP A 190 -19.71 1.97 -9.97
CA ASP A 190 -20.23 0.63 -10.24
C ASP A 190 -19.28 -0.18 -11.12
N ASN A 191 -19.22 -1.48 -10.86
CA ASN A 191 -18.48 -2.45 -11.66
C ASN A 191 -17.01 -2.07 -11.91
N CYS A 192 -16.33 -1.54 -10.90
CA CYS A 192 -14.91 -1.26 -10.96
C CYS A 192 -14.13 -2.59 -11.02
N PRO A 193 -13.40 -2.87 -12.12
CA PRO A 193 -12.65 -4.10 -12.24
C PRO A 193 -11.50 -4.09 -11.23
N THR A 194 -11.40 -5.17 -10.45
CA THR A 194 -10.33 -5.38 -9.48
C THR A 194 -9.66 -6.71 -9.76
N LEU A 195 -8.36 -6.70 -10.00
CA LEU A 195 -7.56 -7.91 -10.17
C LEU A 195 -6.99 -8.29 -8.81
N LEU A 196 -7.19 -9.55 -8.43
CA LEU A 196 -6.60 -10.15 -7.23
C LEU A 196 -5.67 -11.26 -7.67
N THR A 197 -4.47 -11.32 -7.08
CA THR A 197 -3.47 -12.34 -7.44
C THR A 197 -2.47 -12.57 -6.30
N GLY A 198 -1.63 -13.60 -6.47
CA GLY A 198 -0.71 -14.07 -5.43
C GLY A 198 -1.31 -15.21 -4.62
N GLY A 199 -0.47 -15.95 -3.89
CA GLY A 199 -0.89 -17.11 -3.08
C GLY A 199 -1.18 -16.77 -1.61
N GLY A 200 -0.85 -15.53 -1.16
CA GLY A 200 -0.76 -15.16 0.27
C GLY A 200 -2.10 -15.06 0.92
N ALA A 201 -3.20 -14.84 0.49
CA ALA A 201 -4.49 -14.77 1.21
C ALA A 201 -5.45 -15.92 0.82
N GLY A 202 -4.92 -17.03 0.29
CA GLY A 202 -5.75 -18.10 -0.23
C GLY A 202 -6.58 -17.70 -1.44
N ILE A 203 -6.09 -16.74 -2.25
CA ILE A 203 -6.80 -16.22 -3.41
C ILE A 203 -6.93 -17.31 -4.47
N LYS A 204 -8.14 -17.52 -4.95
CA LYS A 204 -8.45 -18.45 -6.04
C LYS A 204 -8.11 -17.81 -7.39
N LEU A 205 -7.03 -18.27 -8.01
CA LEU A 205 -6.51 -17.69 -9.26
C LEU A 205 -7.23 -18.27 -10.51
N GLY A 206 -7.19 -17.51 -11.62
CA GLY A 206 -7.70 -17.96 -12.92
C GLY A 206 -9.20 -17.89 -13.07
N HIS A 207 -9.89 -17.16 -12.24
CA HIS A 207 -11.35 -16.98 -12.28
C HIS A 207 -11.73 -15.55 -12.61
N ASN A 208 -12.83 -15.39 -13.33
CA ASN A 208 -13.54 -14.12 -13.46
C ASN A 208 -14.84 -14.22 -12.66
N ILE A 209 -14.99 -13.35 -11.69
CA ILE A 209 -16.11 -13.36 -10.76
C ILE A 209 -16.88 -12.05 -10.91
N VAL A 210 -18.16 -12.14 -11.16
CA VAL A 210 -19.09 -11.02 -11.13
C VAL A 210 -19.85 -11.09 -9.82
N ALA A 211 -19.55 -10.17 -8.92
CA ALA A 211 -20.27 -10.09 -7.65
C ALA A 211 -21.74 -9.74 -7.86
N PRO A 212 -22.65 -10.18 -6.96
CA PRO A 212 -24.03 -9.76 -6.99
C PRO A 212 -24.18 -8.23 -7.01
N LYS A 213 -25.28 -7.76 -7.58
CA LYS A 213 -25.59 -6.33 -7.59
C LYS A 213 -25.53 -5.76 -6.16
N ASP A 214 -25.04 -4.53 -6.05
CA ASP A 214 -24.91 -3.79 -4.77
C ASP A 214 -23.94 -4.44 -3.74
N THR A 215 -23.06 -5.34 -4.19
CA THR A 215 -22.00 -5.88 -3.33
C THR A 215 -20.94 -4.79 -3.08
N PRO A 216 -20.68 -4.38 -1.84
CA PRO A 216 -19.66 -3.41 -1.53
C PRO A 216 -18.26 -3.89 -1.92
N LEU A 217 -17.44 -3.01 -2.51
CA LEU A 217 -16.03 -3.33 -2.80
C LEU A 217 -15.25 -3.69 -1.53
N CYS A 218 -15.64 -3.13 -0.39
CA CYS A 218 -15.06 -3.45 0.91
C CYS A 218 -15.21 -4.92 1.32
N ASN A 219 -16.13 -5.69 0.71
CA ASN A 219 -16.22 -7.13 0.91
C ASN A 219 -14.94 -7.84 0.39
N THR A 220 -14.37 -7.34 -0.70
CA THR A 220 -13.08 -7.82 -1.22
C THR A 220 -11.96 -7.58 -0.21
N TRP A 221 -11.88 -6.37 0.35
CA TRP A 221 -10.87 -6.03 1.33
C TRP A 221 -11.02 -6.81 2.63
N LEU A 222 -12.25 -6.98 3.12
CA LEU A 222 -12.54 -7.83 4.28
C LEU A 222 -12.10 -9.26 4.04
N THR A 223 -12.35 -9.80 2.84
CA THR A 223 -11.93 -11.16 2.48
C THR A 223 -10.42 -11.31 2.48
N LEU A 224 -9.67 -10.35 1.93
CA LEU A 224 -8.21 -10.36 1.96
C LEU A 224 -7.67 -10.24 3.39
N LEU A 225 -8.27 -9.40 4.24
CA LEU A 225 -7.89 -9.29 5.65
C LEU A 225 -8.05 -10.63 6.37
N HIS A 226 -9.17 -11.33 6.18
CA HIS A 226 -9.36 -12.67 6.75
C HIS A 226 -8.34 -13.66 6.19
N GLY A 227 -8.05 -13.61 4.89
CA GLY A 227 -7.08 -14.49 4.23
C GLY A 227 -5.66 -14.35 4.77
N ILE A 228 -5.29 -13.18 5.29
CA ILE A 228 -3.99 -12.93 5.95
C ILE A 228 -4.04 -13.07 7.48
N GLY A 229 -5.15 -13.58 8.04
CA GLY A 229 -5.30 -13.84 9.47
C GLY A 229 -5.81 -12.66 10.31
N VAL A 230 -6.21 -11.54 9.69
CA VAL A 230 -6.80 -10.38 10.39
C VAL A 230 -8.32 -10.55 10.41
N ASN A 231 -8.82 -11.22 11.44
CA ASN A 231 -10.24 -11.59 11.59
C ASN A 231 -11.04 -10.44 12.24
N VAL A 232 -11.26 -9.37 11.48
CA VAL A 232 -12.16 -8.29 11.87
C VAL A 232 -13.59 -8.60 11.39
N GLU A 233 -14.58 -8.15 12.16
CA GLU A 233 -15.98 -8.37 11.82
C GLU A 233 -16.41 -7.57 10.59
N ARG A 234 -15.82 -6.36 10.42
CA ARG A 234 -16.21 -5.42 9.37
C ARG A 234 -15.02 -4.57 8.91
N HIS A 235 -15.03 -4.18 7.63
CA HIS A 235 -14.12 -3.19 7.04
C HIS A 235 -14.92 -2.22 6.17
N GLY A 236 -14.90 -0.92 6.52
CA GLY A 236 -15.69 0.09 5.81
C GLY A 236 -17.19 -0.24 5.78
N ASP A 237 -17.77 -0.26 4.59
CA ASP A 237 -19.17 -0.60 4.32
C ASP A 237 -19.41 -2.09 4.03
N SER A 238 -18.42 -2.95 4.29
CA SER A 238 -18.54 -4.38 4.02
C SER A 238 -19.75 -5.00 4.71
N SER A 239 -20.43 -5.89 3.99
CA SER A 239 -21.56 -6.69 4.44
C SER A 239 -21.21 -8.17 4.69
N GLY A 240 -19.99 -8.57 4.36
CA GLY A 240 -19.48 -9.93 4.54
C GLY A 240 -18.28 -10.23 3.63
N VAL A 241 -17.78 -11.45 3.72
CA VAL A 241 -16.67 -11.94 2.87
C VAL A 241 -17.19 -12.51 1.55
N LEU A 242 -16.39 -12.44 0.51
CA LEU A 242 -16.64 -13.04 -0.81
C LEU A 242 -15.97 -14.43 -0.86
N LYS A 243 -16.73 -15.47 -0.57
CA LYS A 243 -16.21 -16.85 -0.54
C LYS A 243 -15.74 -17.34 -1.91
N GLU A 244 -16.22 -16.74 -2.98
CA GLU A 244 -15.92 -17.11 -4.36
C GLU A 244 -14.48 -16.75 -4.75
N ILE A 245 -13.84 -15.78 -4.07
CA ILE A 245 -12.48 -15.32 -4.39
C ILE A 245 -11.38 -16.03 -3.60
N VAL A 246 -11.73 -16.91 -2.66
CA VAL A 246 -10.78 -17.71 -1.88
C VAL A 246 -10.95 -19.19 -2.17
N ALA A 247 -9.83 -19.96 -2.00
CA ALA A 247 -9.78 -21.40 -2.25
C ALA A 247 -10.34 -22.22 -1.08
#